data_3e4019f64b0c934900dd1957c32b81b8
#
_entry.id   3e4019f64b0c934900dd1957c32b81b8
#
_cell.length_a   1.000
_cell.length_b   1.000
_cell.length_c   1.000
_cell.angle_alpha   90.00
_cell.angle_beta   90.00
_cell.angle_gamma   90.00
#
_symmetry.space_group_name_H-M   'P 1'
#
loop_
_entity.id
_entity.type
_entity.pdbx_description
1 polymer ?
#
loop_
_entity_poly.entity_id
_entity_poly.type
_entity_poly.pdbx_seq_one_letter_code
_entity_poly.pdbx_strand_id
1 'polypeptide(L)'
;YVLGVFQPHLFTRTRDFADDFAQVLSSLDEMVLLPIYPAREEPIVGITSEWLLHKVHTKRTLLYSPTMLPRFLHERVDRLLAEGKDCVVVTMGAGDIDRYTNEITTKLL
;
A
#
# COMPACT_ATOMS: atom_id res chain seq x y z
N TYR A 1 8.88 11.19 8.31
CA TYR A 1 7.59 10.51 8.17
C TYR A 1 7.67 9.51 7.03
N VAL A 2 7.45 8.24 7.32
CA VAL A 2 7.54 7.16 6.35
C VAL A 2 6.14 6.70 5.97
N LEU A 3 5.78 6.94 4.70
CA LEU A 3 4.52 6.51 4.11
C LEU A 3 4.80 5.32 3.20
N GLY A 4 4.33 4.15 3.57
CA GLY A 4 4.49 2.94 2.76
C GLY A 4 3.28 2.67 1.91
N VAL A 5 3.50 2.18 0.70
CA VAL A 5 2.44 1.67 -0.18
C VAL A 5 2.73 0.20 -0.44
N PHE A 6 1.78 -0.66 -0.12
CA PHE A 6 1.96 -2.10 -0.27
C PHE A 6 0.87 -2.70 -1.15
N GLN A 7 1.29 -3.46 -2.17
CA GLN A 7 0.39 -4.33 -2.92
C GLN A 7 0.75 -5.78 -2.63
N PRO A 8 -0.11 -6.51 -1.91
CA PRO A 8 0.13 -7.94 -1.70
C PRO A 8 0.11 -8.69 -3.03
N HIS A 9 1.01 -9.66 -3.17
CA HIS A 9 1.12 -10.49 -4.36
C HIS A 9 0.72 -11.91 -4.00
N LEU A 10 -0.28 -12.45 -4.69
CA LEU A 10 -0.88 -13.76 -4.50
C LEU A 10 -1.71 -13.88 -3.22
N PHE A 11 -2.85 -14.55 -3.34
CA PHE A 11 -3.72 -14.83 -2.20
C PHE A 11 -3.07 -15.81 -1.22
N THR A 12 -2.40 -16.84 -1.72
CA THR A 12 -1.72 -17.82 -0.87
C THR A 12 -0.61 -17.19 -0.04
N ARG A 13 0.20 -16.34 -0.64
CA ARG A 13 1.29 -15.66 0.06
C ARG A 13 0.76 -14.68 1.10
N THR A 14 -0.29 -13.95 0.77
CA THR A 14 -0.93 -13.02 1.69
C THR A 14 -1.48 -13.76 2.91
N ARG A 15 -2.16 -14.88 2.69
CA ARG A 15 -2.67 -15.73 3.76
C ARG A 15 -1.56 -16.24 4.67
N ASP A 16 -0.50 -16.78 4.07
CA ASP A 16 0.55 -17.48 4.82
C ASP A 16 1.45 -16.53 5.59
N PHE A 17 1.65 -15.30 5.09
CA PHE A 17 2.56 -14.32 5.68
C PHE A 17 1.85 -13.08 6.24
N ALA A 18 0.53 -13.15 6.43
CA ALA A 18 -0.26 -11.99 6.84
C ALA A 18 0.24 -11.33 8.13
N ASP A 19 0.57 -12.12 9.14
CA ASP A 19 1.04 -11.59 10.41
C ASP A 19 2.41 -10.92 10.28
N ASP A 20 3.31 -11.50 9.49
CA ASP A 20 4.62 -10.91 9.22
C ASP A 20 4.48 -9.61 8.43
N PHE A 21 3.64 -9.57 7.41
CA PHE A 21 3.37 -8.33 6.67
C PHE A 21 2.79 -7.26 7.58
N ALA A 22 1.81 -7.64 8.41
CA ALA A 22 1.17 -6.69 9.31
C ALA A 22 2.16 -6.11 10.33
N GLN A 23 3.08 -6.90 10.82
CA GLN A 23 4.11 -6.44 11.76
C GLN A 23 5.02 -5.39 11.11
N VAL A 24 5.50 -5.67 9.89
CA VAL A 24 6.36 -4.74 9.16
C VAL A 24 5.60 -3.46 8.81
N LEU A 25 4.38 -3.58 8.30
CA LEU A 25 3.57 -2.43 7.92
C LEU A 25 3.20 -1.56 9.10
N SER A 26 3.00 -2.17 10.27
CA SER A 26 2.68 -1.45 11.50
C SER A 26 3.84 -0.61 12.03
N SER A 27 5.06 -0.87 11.58
CA SER A 27 6.25 -0.10 11.96
C SER A 27 6.38 1.22 11.19
N LEU A 28 5.60 1.41 10.13
CA LEU A 28 5.59 2.63 9.34
C LEU A 28 4.75 3.71 10.05
N ASP A 29 4.99 4.97 9.71
CA ASP A 29 4.15 6.07 10.22
C ASP A 29 2.76 6.03 9.61
N GLU A 30 2.69 5.64 8.36
CA GLU A 30 1.43 5.51 7.62
C GLU A 30 1.61 4.49 6.51
N MET A 31 0.52 3.80 6.16
CA MET A 31 0.56 2.86 5.04
C MET A 31 -0.70 2.95 4.19
N VAL A 32 -0.54 2.67 2.91
CA VAL A 32 -1.61 2.56 1.93
C VAL A 32 -1.59 1.14 1.38
N LEU A 33 -2.74 0.48 1.41
CA LEU A 33 -2.86 -0.89 0.95
C LEU A 33 -3.65 -0.93 -0.35
N LEU A 34 -3.13 -1.66 -1.33
CA LEU A 34 -3.79 -1.91 -2.61
C LEU A 34 -4.45 -3.28 -2.60
N PRO A 35 -5.38 -3.55 -3.53
CA PRO A 35 -5.95 -4.88 -3.68
C PRO A 35 -4.86 -5.93 -3.96
N ILE A 36 -5.10 -7.17 -3.54
CA ILE A 36 -4.18 -8.27 -3.80
C ILE A 36 -4.04 -8.45 -5.31
N TYR A 37 -2.80 -8.54 -5.78
CA TYR A 37 -2.51 -8.88 -7.18
C TYR A 37 -2.55 -10.41 -7.33
N PRO A 38 -3.54 -10.95 -8.03
CA PRO A 38 -3.78 -12.39 -8.04
C PRO A 38 -2.82 -13.18 -8.92
N ALA A 39 -2.18 -12.51 -9.88
CA ALA A 39 -1.42 -13.17 -10.94
C ALA A 39 -2.29 -14.24 -11.62
N ARG A 40 -2.00 -15.52 -11.43
CA ARG A 40 -2.79 -16.60 -12.01
C ARG A 40 -3.60 -17.38 -10.98
N GLU A 41 -3.60 -16.90 -9.73
CA GLU A 41 -4.36 -17.58 -8.68
C GLU A 41 -5.84 -17.24 -8.74
N GLU A 42 -6.66 -18.19 -8.32
CA GLU A 42 -8.05 -17.93 -8.02
C GLU A 42 -8.17 -17.26 -6.64
N PRO A 43 -9.11 -16.33 -6.47
CA PRO A 43 -9.34 -15.75 -5.15
C PRO A 43 -9.64 -16.80 -4.09
N ILE A 44 -9.13 -16.58 -2.88
CA ILE A 44 -9.42 -17.42 -1.72
C ILE A 44 -10.44 -16.67 -0.87
N VAL A 45 -11.56 -17.33 -0.56
CA VAL A 45 -12.61 -16.74 0.26
C VAL A 45 -12.06 -16.28 1.60
N GLY A 46 -12.35 -15.04 1.97
CA GLY A 46 -11.90 -14.45 3.23
C GLY A 46 -10.49 -13.86 3.20
N ILE A 47 -9.70 -14.10 2.16
CA ILE A 47 -8.36 -13.53 2.03
C ILE A 47 -8.42 -12.33 1.11
N THR A 48 -8.44 -11.15 1.72
CA THR A 48 -8.55 -9.87 0.99
C THR A 48 -7.59 -8.86 1.60
N SER A 49 -7.38 -7.75 0.90
CA SER A 49 -6.61 -6.64 1.46
C SER A 49 -7.31 -6.06 2.70
N GLU A 50 -8.64 -6.03 2.74
CA GLU A 50 -9.36 -5.60 3.94
C GLU A 50 -9.05 -6.49 5.14
N TRP A 51 -9.01 -7.80 4.95
CA TRP A 51 -8.63 -8.74 5.99
C TRP A 51 -7.22 -8.47 6.52
N LEU A 52 -6.27 -8.22 5.62
CA LEU A 52 -4.90 -7.86 6.01
C LEU A 52 -4.87 -6.51 6.74
N LEU A 53 -5.64 -5.54 6.25
CA LEU A 53 -5.68 -4.20 6.83
C LEU A 53 -6.07 -4.21 8.30
N HIS A 54 -7.00 -5.08 8.68
CA HIS A 54 -7.44 -5.20 10.09
C HIS A 54 -6.33 -5.66 11.03
N LYS A 55 -5.28 -6.25 10.50
CA LYS A 55 -4.12 -6.70 11.29
C LYS A 55 -3.05 -5.62 11.44
N VAL A 56 -3.15 -4.53 10.70
CA VAL A 56 -2.15 -3.45 10.71
C VAL A 56 -2.52 -2.40 11.75
N HIS A 57 -1.56 -2.04 12.61
CA HIS A 57 -1.76 -1.10 13.70
C HIS A 57 -0.95 0.18 13.49
N THR A 58 -1.29 0.93 12.47
CA THR A 58 -0.77 2.27 12.19
C THR A 58 -1.83 3.03 11.40
N LYS A 59 -1.59 4.30 11.10
CA LYS A 59 -2.48 5.04 10.20
C LYS A 59 -2.50 4.33 8.84
N ARG A 60 -3.69 4.02 8.35
CA ARG A 60 -3.83 3.17 7.18
C ARG A 60 -4.99 3.59 6.30
N THR A 61 -4.82 3.35 5.01
CA THR A 61 -5.85 3.60 4.00
C THR A 61 -5.88 2.43 3.03
N LEU A 62 -7.07 1.96 2.69
CA LEU A 62 -7.27 0.96 1.65
C LEU A 62 -7.76 1.66 0.38
N LEU A 63 -7.05 1.47 -0.73
CA LEU A 63 -7.51 1.90 -2.04
C LEU A 63 -8.08 0.70 -2.78
N TYR A 64 -9.28 0.86 -3.32
CA TYR A 64 -9.97 -0.24 -4.00
C TYR A 64 -9.54 -0.40 -5.45
N SER A 65 -8.81 0.58 -5.99
CA SER A 65 -8.25 0.52 -7.34
C SER A 65 -6.84 1.10 -7.35
N PRO A 66 -5.87 0.40 -7.96
CA PRO A 66 -4.51 0.94 -8.10
C PRO A 66 -4.45 2.24 -8.87
N THR A 67 -5.42 2.51 -9.74
CA THR A 67 -5.47 3.75 -10.53
C THR A 67 -5.64 4.99 -9.67
N MET A 68 -6.14 4.84 -8.44
CA MET A 68 -6.31 5.94 -7.49
C MET A 68 -5.00 6.35 -6.82
N LEU A 69 -3.96 5.52 -6.92
CA LEU A 69 -2.75 5.68 -6.13
C LEU A 69 -1.99 6.97 -6.41
N PRO A 70 -1.69 7.35 -7.67
CA PRO A 70 -0.89 8.56 -7.92
C PRO A 70 -1.54 9.81 -7.35
N ARG A 71 -2.83 9.99 -7.56
CA ARG A 71 -3.55 11.16 -7.07
C ARG A 71 -3.63 11.17 -5.54
N PHE A 72 -3.92 10.01 -4.95
CA PHE A 72 -3.99 9.89 -3.49
C PHE A 72 -2.65 10.27 -2.85
N LEU A 73 -1.54 9.74 -3.37
CA LEU A 73 -0.21 10.04 -2.84
C LEU A 73 0.14 11.51 -3.00
N HIS A 74 -0.15 12.09 -4.17
CA HIS A 74 0.12 13.49 -4.41
C HIS A 74 -0.59 14.37 -3.37
N GLU A 75 -1.88 14.18 -3.18
CA GLU A 75 -2.67 14.95 -2.24
C GLU A 75 -2.20 14.73 -0.80
N ARG A 76 -1.88 13.47 -0.44
CA ARG A 76 -1.44 13.13 0.91
C ARG A 76 -0.08 13.71 1.23
N VAL A 77 0.87 13.61 0.31
CA VAL A 77 2.23 14.16 0.49
C VAL A 77 2.18 15.68 0.58
N ASP A 78 1.40 16.35 -0.26
CA ASP A 78 1.25 17.79 -0.20
C ASP A 78 0.75 18.24 1.19
N ARG A 79 -0.20 17.51 1.76
CA ARG A 79 -0.73 17.82 3.08
C ARG A 79 0.31 17.61 4.17
N LEU A 80 1.10 16.51 4.09
CA LEU A 80 2.17 16.26 5.05
C LEU A 80 3.27 17.32 4.99
N LEU A 81 3.64 17.75 3.79
CA LEU A 81 4.63 18.81 3.62
C LEU A 81 4.09 20.15 4.16
N ALA A 82 2.81 20.44 3.96
CA ALA A 82 2.18 21.64 4.51
C ALA A 82 2.19 21.64 6.05
N GLU A 83 2.19 20.46 6.67
CA GLU A 83 2.32 20.29 8.11
C GLU A 83 3.77 20.39 8.61
N GLY A 84 4.71 20.63 7.71
CA GLY A 84 6.14 20.74 8.04
C GLY A 84 6.87 19.42 8.20
N LYS A 85 6.30 18.32 7.70
CA LYS A 85 6.93 17.00 7.79
C LYS A 85 7.77 16.69 6.59
N ASP A 86 8.96 16.14 6.81
CA ASP A 86 9.75 15.49 5.76
C ASP A 86 9.14 14.12 5.52
N CYS A 87 8.95 13.77 4.26
CA CYS A 87 8.23 12.55 3.91
C CYS A 87 9.04 11.66 2.97
N VAL A 88 9.12 10.37 3.30
CA VAL A 88 9.66 9.33 2.43
C VAL A 88 8.51 8.42 2.02
N VAL A 89 8.31 8.22 0.73
CA VAL A 89 7.32 7.29 0.19
C VAL A 89 8.04 6.04 -0.27
N VAL A 90 7.64 4.90 0.28
CA VAL A 90 8.21 3.59 -0.05
C VAL A 90 7.13 2.74 -0.71
N THR A 91 7.36 2.33 -1.95
CA THR A 91 6.44 1.42 -2.64
C THR A 91 6.98 -0.01 -2.55
N MET A 92 6.10 -0.93 -2.17
CA MET A 92 6.47 -2.32 -1.93
C MET A 92 5.48 -3.24 -2.63
N GLY A 93 5.99 -4.24 -3.34
CA GLY A 93 5.17 -5.23 -3.99
C GLY A 93 5.50 -5.40 -5.46
N ALA A 94 4.74 -6.29 -6.09
CA ALA A 94 4.83 -6.57 -7.52
C ALA A 94 3.44 -6.47 -8.14
N GLY A 95 3.37 -6.35 -9.45
CA GLY A 95 2.10 -6.25 -10.16
C GLY A 95 1.74 -4.83 -10.52
N ASP A 96 0.52 -4.40 -10.20
CA ASP A 96 0.01 -3.10 -10.63
C ASP A 96 0.85 -1.92 -10.17
N ILE A 97 1.42 -2.00 -8.97
CA ILE A 97 2.17 -0.90 -8.39
C ILE A 97 3.35 -0.44 -9.27
N ASP A 98 3.98 -1.38 -9.96
CA ASP A 98 5.12 -1.08 -10.84
C ASP A 98 4.72 -0.19 -12.02
N ARG A 99 3.47 -0.28 -12.47
CA ARG A 99 2.97 0.53 -13.59
C ARG A 99 2.87 2.01 -13.24
N TYR A 100 2.71 2.32 -11.97
CA TYR A 100 2.45 3.68 -11.51
C TYR A 100 3.66 4.37 -10.93
N THR A 101 4.81 3.68 -10.83
CA THR A 101 6.01 4.24 -10.19
C THR A 101 6.46 5.54 -10.85
N ASN A 102 6.54 5.58 -12.18
CA ASN A 102 6.94 6.80 -12.89
C ASN A 102 5.94 7.94 -12.71
N GLU A 103 4.65 7.64 -12.77
CA GLU A 103 3.61 8.63 -12.59
C GLU A 103 3.64 9.21 -11.18
N ILE A 104 3.81 8.34 -10.17
CA ILE A 104 3.94 8.76 -8.77
C ILE A 104 5.14 9.71 -8.62
N THR A 105 6.29 9.31 -9.12
CA THR A 105 7.52 10.12 -9.04
C THR A 105 7.34 11.47 -9.71
N THR A 106 6.77 11.49 -10.90
CA THR A 106 6.55 12.73 -11.65
C THR A 106 5.65 13.69 -10.89
N LYS A 107 4.58 13.19 -10.28
CA LYS A 107 3.63 14.03 -9.54
C LYS A 107 4.19 14.55 -8.23
N LEU A 108 5.11 13.84 -7.60
CA LEU A 108 5.72 14.23 -6.33
C LEU A 108 6.90 15.19 -6.50
N LEU A 109 7.46 15.26 -7.69
CA LEU A 109 8.52 16.21 -8.01
C LEU A 109 7.95 17.53 -8.51
#